data_ca534fc50ac47f1adbff57c465e9f046
#
_entry.id   ca534fc50ac47f1adbff57c465e9f046
#
_cell.length_a   1.000
_cell.length_b   1.000
_cell.length_c   1.000
_cell.angle_alpha   90.00
_cell.angle_beta   90.00
_cell.angle_gamma   90.00
#
_symmetry.space_group_name_H-M   'P 1'
#
loop_
_entity.id
_entity.type
_entity.pdbx_description
1 polymer ?
#
loop_
_entity_poly.entity_id
_entity_poly.type
_entity_poly.pdbx_seq_one_letter_code
_entity_poly.pdbx_strand_id
1 'polypeptide(L)'
;MAKFRLLRKIIMRLCSLHSTIAKSFLVPLVVIFSSCGPTVYEVTSGLLDAGKSDEAIAVSRQHLVQSPNDPLFLKYLGIGLYNKKYYSDAAPFFEKSLALDPEDDQTVYYLASCYEGVFEFGRAIQYYRRYNELTVFGEYKSIVEARIKILFRQQMQIEAKKALIEESQLDVSSIPINTIAVLYFENKGSMRNLDPLQKGIAEMMITDFSKVRSVRVVERIRLQKLMEELNFGETGLVDEKSAPRLGKLLGAFRLVKGTFFDLTTEKIRIDAFVAKSRTGELDGITDVSGNMADFFRLEKDLVFKILDELKIRLTDEERESILEIPTENFFAFLQYSQGIDYEDKGLYAQAIQSYSGAVQADPKFTQAKTSLATAQKTQEIVGSSSGSGGSAPEAVPPPPSSTSVKENVGAVSDRVSTTTTNVTSGFVPGPSSSPQPTTVITPLPEPPKPPN
;
A
#
# COMPACT_ATOMS: atom_id res chain seq x y z
N MET A 1 -16.19 -13.48 -56.20
CA MET A 1 -16.89 -12.36 -56.89
C MET A 1 -18.26 -12.73 -57.50
N ALA A 2 -18.71 -13.97 -57.51
CA ALA A 2 -20.02 -14.38 -58.12
C ALA A 2 -21.22 -14.25 -57.16
N LYS A 3 -21.05 -14.36 -55.83
CA LYS A 3 -22.15 -14.27 -54.85
C LYS A 3 -22.69 -12.85 -54.59
N PHE A 4 -21.91 -11.82 -54.87
CA PHE A 4 -22.33 -10.42 -54.68
C PHE A 4 -23.20 -9.87 -55.83
N ARG A 5 -23.12 -10.46 -57.02
CA ARG A 5 -23.95 -10.06 -58.16
C ARG A 5 -25.37 -10.64 -58.14
N LEU A 6 -25.57 -11.73 -57.42
CA LEU A 6 -26.87 -12.35 -57.26
C LEU A 6 -27.78 -11.62 -56.28
N LEU A 7 -27.18 -11.13 -55.16
CA LEU A 7 -27.92 -10.39 -54.13
C LEU A 7 -28.42 -9.02 -54.64
N ARG A 8 -27.65 -8.35 -55.51
CA ARG A 8 -28.02 -7.06 -56.11
C ARG A 8 -29.15 -7.16 -57.11
N LYS A 9 -29.29 -8.30 -57.79
CA LYS A 9 -30.41 -8.57 -58.74
C LYS A 9 -31.71 -8.92 -58.00
N ILE A 10 -31.68 -9.50 -56.86
CA ILE A 10 -32.87 -9.82 -56.06
C ILE A 10 -33.46 -8.57 -55.42
N ILE A 11 -32.61 -7.66 -54.90
CA ILE A 11 -33.04 -6.39 -54.28
C ILE A 11 -33.65 -5.44 -55.33
N MET A 12 -33.13 -5.39 -56.56
CA MET A 12 -33.68 -4.55 -57.60
C MET A 12 -34.99 -5.07 -58.23
N ARG A 13 -35.33 -6.37 -58.12
CA ARG A 13 -36.62 -6.92 -58.54
C ARG A 13 -37.73 -6.79 -57.51
N LEU A 14 -37.39 -6.55 -56.19
CA LEU A 14 -38.38 -6.32 -55.18
C LEU A 14 -38.84 -4.85 -55.12
N CYS A 15 -38.05 -3.91 -55.63
CA CYS A 15 -38.45 -2.50 -55.70
C CYS A 15 -39.33 -2.14 -56.89
N SER A 16 -39.49 -3.01 -57.91
CA SER A 16 -40.28 -2.71 -59.14
C SER A 16 -41.71 -3.26 -59.13
N LEU A 17 -42.16 -3.92 -58.05
CA LEU A 17 -43.48 -4.56 -57.98
C LEU A 17 -44.47 -3.89 -57.03
N HIS A 18 -44.21 -2.65 -56.57
CA HIS A 18 -45.11 -1.92 -55.66
C HIS A 18 -45.52 -0.55 -56.23
N SER A 19 -45.86 -0.48 -57.47
CA SER A 19 -46.37 0.74 -58.11
C SER A 19 -47.78 0.62 -58.66
N THR A 20 -48.64 -0.16 -58.04
CA THR A 20 -50.07 -0.07 -58.36
C THR A 20 -50.87 -0.85 -57.35
N ILE A 21 -51.22 -0.22 -56.25
CA ILE A 21 -52.39 -0.33 -55.34
C ILE A 21 -52.09 0.50 -54.15
N ALA A 22 -52.32 1.81 -54.22
CA ALA A 22 -52.31 2.67 -53.07
C ALA A 22 -53.40 3.72 -53.23
N LYS A 23 -54.57 3.42 -52.82
CA LYS A 23 -55.54 4.40 -52.30
C LYS A 23 -56.41 3.73 -51.26
N SER A 24 -56.38 4.28 -50.06
CA SER A 24 -57.20 3.96 -48.88
C SER A 24 -56.60 2.98 -47.89
N PHE A 25 -55.71 3.52 -47.03
CA PHE A 25 -55.75 3.33 -45.59
C PHE A 25 -54.64 4.21 -45.00
N LEU A 26 -55.05 5.42 -44.57
CA LEU A 26 -54.21 6.28 -43.77
C LEU A 26 -54.18 5.69 -42.33
N VAL A 27 -53.26 4.76 -42.11
CA VAL A 27 -52.89 4.38 -40.74
C VAL A 27 -51.83 5.40 -40.31
N PRO A 28 -52.08 6.23 -39.28
CA PRO A 28 -51.02 7.06 -38.74
C PRO A 28 -49.98 6.14 -38.12
N LEU A 29 -48.83 6.01 -38.81
CA LEU A 29 -47.61 5.47 -38.23
C LEU A 29 -47.24 6.42 -37.07
N VAL A 30 -47.75 6.12 -35.90
CA VAL A 30 -47.26 6.72 -34.64
C VAL A 30 -45.86 6.19 -34.48
N VAL A 31 -44.89 6.95 -34.99
CA VAL A 31 -43.50 6.79 -34.62
C VAL A 31 -43.47 7.16 -33.14
N ILE A 32 -43.55 6.13 -32.29
CA ILE A 32 -43.21 6.20 -30.92
C ILE A 32 -41.71 6.52 -30.90
N PHE A 33 -41.36 7.80 -30.98
CA PHE A 33 -40.09 8.27 -30.46
C PHE A 33 -40.16 7.94 -28.97
N SER A 34 -39.72 6.77 -28.59
CA SER A 34 -39.26 6.52 -27.24
C SER A 34 -38.17 7.57 -27.02
N SER A 35 -38.54 8.71 -26.49
CA SER A 35 -37.58 9.64 -25.94
C SER A 35 -36.95 8.88 -24.78
N CYS A 36 -35.85 8.20 -25.06
CA CYS A 36 -34.98 7.66 -24.06
C CYS A 36 -34.36 8.87 -23.35
N GLY A 37 -35.11 9.49 -22.45
CA GLY A 37 -34.55 10.45 -21.51
C GLY A 37 -33.52 9.72 -20.66
N PRO A 38 -32.54 10.45 -20.11
CA PRO A 38 -31.53 9.83 -19.25
C PRO A 38 -32.24 9.07 -18.12
N THR A 39 -31.75 7.87 -17.85
CA THR A 39 -32.24 7.04 -16.75
C THR A 39 -31.96 7.74 -15.41
N VAL A 40 -32.71 7.40 -14.36
CA VAL A 40 -32.48 7.97 -13.03
C VAL A 40 -31.04 7.69 -12.56
N TYR A 41 -30.44 6.56 -13.00
CA TYR A 41 -29.05 6.21 -12.77
C TYR A 41 -28.08 7.21 -13.42
N GLU A 42 -28.28 7.50 -14.70
CA GLU A 42 -27.44 8.46 -15.45
C GLU A 42 -27.59 9.89 -14.91
N VAL A 43 -28.82 10.28 -14.53
CA VAL A 43 -29.05 11.59 -13.88
C VAL A 43 -28.29 11.68 -12.56
N THR A 44 -28.36 10.64 -11.73
CA THR A 44 -27.73 10.68 -10.40
C THR A 44 -26.20 10.65 -10.52
N SER A 45 -25.66 9.81 -11.42
CA SER A 45 -24.22 9.79 -11.71
C SER A 45 -23.76 11.15 -12.24
N GLY A 46 -24.48 11.74 -13.21
CA GLY A 46 -24.15 13.05 -13.75
C GLY A 46 -24.20 14.19 -12.71
N LEU A 47 -25.09 14.10 -11.72
CA LEU A 47 -25.12 15.04 -10.60
C LEU A 47 -23.88 14.93 -9.72
N LEU A 48 -23.41 13.69 -9.44
CA LEU A 48 -22.18 13.46 -8.68
C LEU A 48 -20.96 13.97 -9.44
N ASP A 49 -20.87 13.69 -10.73
CA ASP A 49 -19.78 14.15 -11.60
C ASP A 49 -19.74 15.68 -11.72
N ALA A 50 -20.92 16.33 -11.68
CA ALA A 50 -21.05 17.79 -11.66
C ALA A 50 -20.81 18.42 -10.28
N GLY A 51 -20.48 17.63 -9.24
CA GLY A 51 -20.28 18.11 -7.87
C GLY A 51 -21.56 18.50 -7.14
N LYS A 52 -22.75 18.19 -7.71
CA LYS A 52 -24.08 18.50 -7.14
C LYS A 52 -24.51 17.45 -6.13
N SER A 53 -23.72 17.29 -5.06
CA SER A 53 -23.89 16.22 -4.08
C SER A 53 -25.24 16.26 -3.37
N ASP A 54 -25.80 17.45 -3.07
CA ASP A 54 -27.09 17.55 -2.38
C ASP A 54 -28.25 17.06 -3.26
N GLU A 55 -28.22 17.37 -4.57
CA GLU A 55 -29.22 16.90 -5.54
C GLU A 55 -29.11 15.37 -5.69
N ALA A 56 -27.89 14.83 -5.81
CA ALA A 56 -27.65 13.39 -5.92
C ALA A 56 -28.13 12.63 -4.66
N ILE A 57 -27.89 13.17 -3.46
CA ILE A 57 -28.38 12.62 -2.19
C ILE A 57 -29.90 12.57 -2.19
N ALA A 58 -30.58 13.67 -2.62
CA ALA A 58 -32.04 13.75 -2.64
C ALA A 58 -32.64 12.69 -3.59
N VAL A 59 -32.12 12.61 -4.82
CA VAL A 59 -32.56 11.60 -5.81
C VAL A 59 -32.35 10.18 -5.31
N SER A 60 -31.16 9.90 -4.74
CA SER A 60 -30.83 8.59 -4.21
C SER A 60 -31.76 8.19 -3.06
N ARG A 61 -32.03 9.08 -2.13
CA ARG A 61 -32.97 8.84 -1.01
C ARG A 61 -34.37 8.56 -1.53
N GLN A 62 -34.85 9.34 -2.49
CA GLN A 62 -36.17 9.13 -3.08
C GLN A 62 -36.29 7.77 -3.74
N HIS A 63 -35.28 7.33 -4.50
CA HIS A 63 -35.23 6.00 -5.13
C HIS A 63 -35.23 4.88 -4.08
N LEU A 64 -34.41 5.03 -3.04
CA LEU A 64 -34.29 4.03 -1.97
C LEU A 64 -35.56 3.87 -1.12
N VAL A 65 -36.52 4.81 -1.14
CA VAL A 65 -37.84 4.61 -0.55
C VAL A 65 -38.62 3.50 -1.26
N GLN A 66 -38.48 3.41 -2.58
CA GLN A 66 -39.15 2.39 -3.40
C GLN A 66 -38.33 1.11 -3.54
N SER A 67 -36.99 1.23 -3.57
CA SER A 67 -36.03 0.13 -3.74
C SER A 67 -34.94 0.18 -2.66
N PRO A 68 -35.23 -0.22 -1.41
CA PRO A 68 -34.31 -0.03 -0.27
C PRO A 68 -32.98 -0.77 -0.38
N ASN A 69 -32.91 -1.78 -1.23
CA ASN A 69 -31.75 -2.65 -1.44
C ASN A 69 -31.17 -2.53 -2.85
N ASP A 70 -31.28 -1.36 -3.47
CA ASP A 70 -30.58 -1.10 -4.72
C ASP A 70 -29.11 -0.74 -4.43
N PRO A 71 -28.14 -1.62 -4.77
CA PRO A 71 -26.74 -1.40 -4.39
C PRO A 71 -26.14 -0.15 -5.03
N LEU A 72 -26.59 0.19 -6.26
CA LEU A 72 -26.07 1.35 -6.98
C LEU A 72 -26.53 2.66 -6.35
N PHE A 73 -27.81 2.75 -5.93
CA PHE A 73 -28.30 3.95 -5.25
C PHE A 73 -27.81 4.07 -3.80
N LEU A 74 -27.54 2.97 -3.13
CA LEU A 74 -26.81 2.97 -1.86
C LEU A 74 -25.40 3.55 -2.05
N LYS A 75 -24.69 3.11 -3.10
CA LYS A 75 -23.39 3.66 -3.48
C LYS A 75 -23.47 5.16 -3.79
N TYR A 76 -24.40 5.59 -4.63
CA TYR A 76 -24.54 7.01 -4.98
C TYR A 76 -24.86 7.89 -3.77
N LEU A 77 -25.73 7.42 -2.87
CA LEU A 77 -26.00 8.12 -1.61
C LEU A 77 -24.72 8.24 -0.76
N GLY A 78 -23.97 7.15 -0.65
CA GLY A 78 -22.67 7.13 0.01
C GLY A 78 -21.68 8.12 -0.61
N ILE A 79 -21.55 8.16 -1.94
CA ILE A 79 -20.66 9.09 -2.65
C ILE A 79 -21.07 10.55 -2.40
N GLY A 80 -22.38 10.86 -2.47
CA GLY A 80 -22.86 12.19 -2.19
C GLY A 80 -22.51 12.67 -0.77
N LEU A 81 -22.68 11.80 0.25
CA LEU A 81 -22.30 12.09 1.63
C LEU A 81 -20.76 12.20 1.78
N TYR A 82 -19.99 11.32 1.13
CA TYR A 82 -18.54 11.35 1.11
C TYR A 82 -18.00 12.68 0.55
N ASN A 83 -18.54 13.16 -0.57
CA ASN A 83 -18.15 14.41 -1.19
C ASN A 83 -18.41 15.62 -0.25
N LYS A 84 -19.39 15.50 0.64
CA LYS A 84 -19.67 16.47 1.71
C LYS A 84 -18.80 16.25 2.96
N LYS A 85 -17.87 15.29 2.94
CA LYS A 85 -17.01 14.90 4.07
C LYS A 85 -17.79 14.34 5.27
N TYR A 86 -18.99 13.83 5.06
CA TYR A 86 -19.79 13.15 6.08
C TYR A 86 -19.44 11.65 6.09
N TYR A 87 -18.17 11.37 6.40
CA TYR A 87 -17.58 10.02 6.26
C TYR A 87 -18.28 8.98 7.15
N SER A 88 -18.58 9.34 8.41
CA SER A 88 -19.32 8.47 9.35
C SER A 88 -20.71 8.11 8.84
N ASP A 89 -21.38 9.04 8.16
CA ASP A 89 -22.74 8.83 7.63
C ASP A 89 -22.71 8.07 6.31
N ALA A 90 -21.64 8.21 5.52
CA ALA A 90 -21.46 7.56 4.23
C ALA A 90 -21.13 6.06 4.38
N ALA A 91 -20.27 5.70 5.34
CA ALA A 91 -19.77 4.33 5.51
C ALA A 91 -20.87 3.27 5.60
N PRO A 92 -21.96 3.41 6.37
CA PRO A 92 -23.03 2.41 6.45
C PRO A 92 -23.74 2.15 5.11
N PHE A 93 -23.83 3.14 4.22
CA PHE A 93 -24.42 2.96 2.89
C PHE A 93 -23.49 2.18 1.98
N PHE A 94 -22.20 2.42 2.04
CA PHE A 94 -21.21 1.62 1.32
C PHE A 94 -21.14 0.19 1.85
N GLU A 95 -21.18 -0.03 3.17
CA GLU A 95 -21.24 -1.37 3.76
C GLU A 95 -22.46 -2.13 3.26
N LYS A 96 -23.62 -1.47 3.23
CA LYS A 96 -24.85 -2.07 2.73
C LYS A 96 -24.81 -2.35 1.23
N SER A 97 -24.21 -1.47 0.43
CA SER A 97 -23.98 -1.69 -1.00
C SER A 97 -23.08 -2.89 -1.24
N LEU A 98 -21.95 -3.01 -0.51
CA LEU A 98 -21.03 -4.14 -0.61
C LEU A 98 -21.61 -5.48 -0.11
N ALA A 99 -22.58 -5.45 0.80
CA ALA A 99 -23.28 -6.66 1.20
C ALA A 99 -24.14 -7.25 0.06
N LEU A 100 -24.55 -6.40 -0.89
CA LEU A 100 -25.35 -6.76 -2.06
C LEU A 100 -24.50 -7.00 -3.31
N ASP A 101 -23.41 -6.24 -3.47
CA ASP A 101 -22.43 -6.37 -4.54
C ASP A 101 -21.01 -6.35 -3.97
N PRO A 102 -20.50 -7.54 -3.56
CA PRO A 102 -19.20 -7.63 -2.88
C PRO A 102 -17.97 -7.34 -3.76
N GLU A 103 -18.11 -7.32 -5.07
CA GLU A 103 -17.00 -7.15 -6.02
C GLU A 103 -16.91 -5.73 -6.58
N ASP A 104 -17.79 -4.79 -6.16
CA ASP A 104 -17.71 -3.40 -6.58
C ASP A 104 -16.49 -2.70 -5.97
N ASP A 105 -15.40 -2.68 -6.72
CA ASP A 105 -14.10 -2.10 -6.33
C ASP A 105 -14.22 -0.62 -5.97
N GLN A 106 -15.05 0.14 -6.68
CA GLN A 106 -15.28 1.56 -6.41
C GLN A 106 -15.90 1.76 -5.03
N THR A 107 -16.90 0.96 -4.65
CA THR A 107 -17.51 1.03 -3.32
C THR A 107 -16.52 0.62 -2.23
N VAL A 108 -15.68 -0.40 -2.48
CA VAL A 108 -14.58 -0.79 -1.57
C VAL A 108 -13.62 0.38 -1.35
N TYR A 109 -13.24 1.08 -2.41
CA TYR A 109 -12.36 2.25 -2.32
C TYR A 109 -12.97 3.38 -1.50
N TYR A 110 -14.24 3.76 -1.77
CA TYR A 110 -14.91 4.82 -1.02
C TYR A 110 -15.09 4.46 0.46
N LEU A 111 -15.38 3.20 0.76
CA LEU A 111 -15.49 2.75 2.14
C LEU A 111 -14.15 2.83 2.87
N ALA A 112 -13.05 2.42 2.22
CA ALA A 112 -11.70 2.60 2.75
C ALA A 112 -11.42 4.08 3.06
N SER A 113 -11.75 4.97 2.12
CA SER A 113 -11.56 6.41 2.27
C SER A 113 -12.45 7.02 3.37
N CYS A 114 -13.66 6.49 3.59
CA CYS A 114 -14.49 6.89 4.74
C CYS A 114 -13.83 6.54 6.06
N TYR A 115 -13.34 5.29 6.22
CA TYR A 115 -12.64 4.88 7.43
C TYR A 115 -11.36 5.67 7.68
N GLU A 116 -10.64 6.02 6.61
CA GLU A 116 -9.52 6.94 6.71
C GLU A 116 -9.94 8.31 7.23
N GLY A 117 -11.02 8.87 6.69
CA GLY A 117 -11.56 10.17 7.09
C GLY A 117 -12.05 10.25 8.54
N VAL A 118 -12.36 9.10 9.15
CA VAL A 118 -12.71 8.98 10.58
C VAL A 118 -11.59 8.43 11.45
N PHE A 119 -10.36 8.36 10.90
CA PHE A 119 -9.15 7.89 11.59
C PHE A 119 -9.18 6.42 12.04
N GLU A 120 -10.08 5.61 11.49
CA GLU A 120 -10.10 4.15 11.69
C GLU A 120 -9.11 3.46 10.73
N PHE A 121 -7.82 3.75 10.88
CA PHE A 121 -6.78 3.37 9.91
C PHE A 121 -6.69 1.86 9.67
N GLY A 122 -6.90 1.04 10.70
CA GLY A 122 -6.91 -0.43 10.55
C GLY A 122 -7.98 -0.92 9.56
N ARG A 123 -9.21 -0.38 9.66
CA ARG A 123 -10.30 -0.70 8.74
C ARG A 123 -10.02 -0.13 7.34
N ALA A 124 -9.55 1.11 7.27
CA ALA A 124 -9.16 1.72 5.99
C ALA A 124 -8.14 0.86 5.24
N ILE A 125 -7.07 0.43 5.91
CA ILE A 125 -6.03 -0.44 5.33
C ILE A 125 -6.61 -1.77 4.85
N GLN A 126 -7.51 -2.39 5.63
CA GLN A 126 -8.17 -3.64 5.26
C GLN A 126 -8.96 -3.49 3.94
N TYR A 127 -9.77 -2.45 3.81
CA TYR A 127 -10.54 -2.20 2.59
C TYR A 127 -9.67 -1.77 1.41
N TYR A 128 -8.62 -0.98 1.62
CA TYR A 128 -7.66 -0.67 0.57
C TYR A 128 -6.90 -1.90 0.05
N ARG A 129 -6.56 -2.86 0.92
CA ARG A 129 -5.98 -4.15 0.50
C ARG A 129 -6.97 -4.94 -0.35
N ARG A 130 -8.23 -5.01 0.09
CA ARG A 130 -9.29 -5.65 -0.69
C ARG A 130 -9.49 -4.98 -2.06
N TYR A 131 -9.41 -3.66 -2.14
CA TYR A 131 -9.42 -2.94 -3.41
C TYR A 131 -8.29 -3.42 -4.34
N ASN A 132 -7.07 -3.56 -3.83
CA ASN A 132 -5.92 -4.04 -4.60
C ASN A 132 -6.05 -5.51 -5.05
N GLU A 133 -6.85 -6.33 -4.36
CA GLU A 133 -7.16 -7.71 -4.75
C GLU A 133 -8.17 -7.74 -5.89
N LEU A 134 -9.17 -6.85 -5.89
CA LEU A 134 -10.22 -6.77 -6.90
C LEU A 134 -9.74 -6.10 -8.20
N THR A 135 -8.84 -5.13 -8.10
CA THR A 135 -8.35 -4.36 -9.26
C THR A 135 -7.16 -5.02 -9.93
N VAL A 136 -7.30 -5.26 -11.24
CA VAL A 136 -6.25 -5.92 -12.06
C VAL A 136 -5.26 -4.90 -12.65
N PHE A 137 -5.60 -3.60 -12.79
CA PHE A 137 -4.82 -2.60 -13.53
C PHE A 137 -4.26 -1.44 -12.69
N GLY A 138 -3.10 -1.12 -12.91
CA GLY A 138 -1.81 -0.50 -12.62
C GLY A 138 -1.78 0.82 -11.89
N GLU A 139 -2.31 1.91 -12.35
CA GLU A 139 -1.96 3.24 -11.83
C GLU A 139 -2.56 3.52 -10.45
N TYR A 140 -3.84 3.22 -10.26
CA TYR A 140 -4.49 3.39 -8.95
C TYR A 140 -3.97 2.40 -7.90
N LYS A 141 -3.51 1.23 -8.30
CA LYS A 141 -2.92 0.25 -7.38
C LYS A 141 -1.70 0.82 -6.66
N SER A 142 -0.79 1.46 -7.39
CA SER A 142 0.40 2.09 -6.78
C SER A 142 0.05 3.25 -5.85
N ILE A 143 -1.00 4.01 -6.16
CA ILE A 143 -1.51 5.09 -5.30
C ILE A 143 -2.09 4.51 -4.01
N VAL A 144 -2.90 3.44 -4.12
CA VAL A 144 -3.50 2.77 -2.96
C VAL A 144 -2.42 2.09 -2.10
N GLU A 145 -1.39 1.48 -2.69
CA GLU A 145 -0.25 0.93 -1.95
C GLU A 145 0.50 2.02 -1.17
N ALA A 146 0.76 3.17 -1.79
CA ALA A 146 1.36 4.31 -1.10
C ALA A 146 0.47 4.81 0.05
N ARG A 147 -0.85 4.85 -0.16
CA ARG A 147 -1.81 5.23 0.87
C ARG A 147 -1.81 4.26 2.03
N ILE A 148 -1.89 2.95 1.76
CA ILE A 148 -1.78 1.91 2.79
C ILE A 148 -0.51 2.12 3.62
N LYS A 149 0.62 2.41 2.99
CA LYS A 149 1.90 2.60 3.69
C LYS A 149 1.89 3.83 4.59
N ILE A 150 1.30 4.94 4.13
CA ILE A 150 1.13 6.16 4.93
C ILE A 150 0.25 5.87 6.16
N LEU A 151 -0.93 5.27 5.94
CA LEU A 151 -1.88 4.97 7.01
C LEU A 151 -1.32 3.96 8.01
N PHE A 152 -0.60 2.96 7.53
CA PHE A 152 0.05 1.97 8.38
C PHE A 152 1.10 2.63 9.30
N ARG A 153 1.90 3.58 8.79
CA ARG A 153 2.84 4.36 9.61
C ARG A 153 2.12 5.18 10.68
N GLN A 154 1.01 5.84 10.32
CA GLN A 154 0.20 6.62 11.27
C GLN A 154 -0.41 5.71 12.33
N GLN A 155 -0.96 4.56 11.95
CA GLN A 155 -1.49 3.57 12.88
C GLN A 155 -0.40 3.10 13.86
N MET A 156 0.77 2.70 13.36
CA MET A 156 1.87 2.23 14.19
C MET A 156 2.37 3.31 15.17
N GLN A 157 2.36 4.57 14.77
CA GLN A 157 2.70 5.67 15.66
C GLN A 157 1.68 5.84 16.79
N ILE A 158 0.39 5.76 16.48
CA ILE A 158 -0.67 5.80 17.49
C ILE A 158 -0.55 4.61 18.45
N GLU A 159 -0.33 3.42 17.90
CA GLU A 159 -0.13 2.21 18.72
C GLU A 159 1.11 2.30 19.61
N ALA A 160 2.23 2.84 19.11
CA ALA A 160 3.43 3.05 19.90
C ALA A 160 3.17 4.01 21.09
N LYS A 161 2.52 5.14 20.83
CA LYS A 161 2.12 6.09 21.89
C LYS A 161 1.18 5.45 22.90
N LYS A 162 0.17 4.71 22.42
CA LYS A 162 -0.76 4.00 23.29
C LYS A 162 -0.05 2.96 24.16
N ALA A 163 0.84 2.16 23.58
CA ALA A 163 1.61 1.16 24.31
C ALA A 163 2.46 1.79 25.43
N LEU A 164 3.03 2.98 25.19
CA LEU A 164 3.77 3.72 26.23
C LEU A 164 2.87 4.23 27.36
N ILE A 165 1.71 4.79 27.03
CA ILE A 165 0.75 5.28 28.02
C ILE A 165 0.23 4.12 28.88
N GLU A 166 -0.07 2.98 28.25
CA GLU A 166 -0.64 1.80 28.89
C GLU A 166 0.44 0.82 29.40
N GLU A 167 1.73 1.19 29.36
CA GLU A 167 2.85 0.29 29.65
C GLU A 167 2.68 -0.47 30.98
N SER A 168 2.18 0.20 32.01
CA SER A 168 1.95 -0.43 33.33
C SER A 168 0.87 -1.52 33.32
N GLN A 169 -0.07 -1.45 32.37
CA GLN A 169 -1.20 -2.36 32.25
C GLN A 169 -0.93 -3.53 31.29
N LEU A 170 0.14 -3.42 30.48
CA LEU A 170 0.49 -4.48 29.53
C LEU A 170 0.91 -5.75 30.29
N ASP A 171 0.23 -6.85 30.02
CA ASP A 171 0.55 -8.16 30.58
C ASP A 171 1.45 -8.96 29.63
N VAL A 172 2.70 -9.15 30.04
CA VAL A 172 3.69 -9.95 29.28
C VAL A 172 3.27 -11.42 29.16
N SER A 173 2.48 -11.93 30.10
CA SER A 173 2.03 -13.32 30.10
C SER A 173 1.02 -13.60 28.99
N SER A 174 0.34 -12.58 28.50
CA SER A 174 -0.63 -12.67 27.39
C SER A 174 0.01 -12.69 26.00
N ILE A 175 1.32 -12.41 25.90
CA ILE A 175 2.04 -12.37 24.61
C ILE A 175 2.17 -13.80 24.05
N PRO A 176 1.72 -14.07 22.82
CA PRO A 176 1.84 -15.40 22.23
C PRO A 176 3.31 -15.81 22.08
N ILE A 177 3.63 -17.04 22.51
CA ILE A 177 5.01 -17.57 22.55
C ILE A 177 5.70 -17.62 21.19
N ASN A 178 4.94 -17.59 20.11
CA ASN A 178 5.41 -17.61 18.73
C ASN A 178 5.60 -16.22 18.10
N THR A 179 5.54 -15.15 18.91
CA THR A 179 5.74 -13.79 18.41
C THR A 179 7.20 -13.39 18.50
N ILE A 180 7.78 -12.97 17.37
CA ILE A 180 9.19 -12.60 17.24
C ILE A 180 9.27 -11.16 16.71
N ALA A 181 10.11 -10.33 17.32
CA ALA A 181 10.55 -9.06 16.78
C ALA A 181 12.03 -9.13 16.40
N VAL A 182 12.36 -8.66 15.20
CA VAL A 182 13.75 -8.54 14.74
C VAL A 182 14.18 -7.08 14.89
N LEU A 183 15.21 -6.86 15.68
CA LEU A 183 15.81 -5.55 15.90
C LEU A 183 16.86 -5.27 14.82
N TYR A 184 17.30 -4.02 14.72
CA TYR A 184 18.38 -3.67 13.79
C TYR A 184 19.69 -4.33 14.21
N PHE A 185 20.47 -4.75 13.19
CA PHE A 185 21.78 -5.36 13.38
C PHE A 185 22.83 -4.26 13.46
N GLU A 186 23.55 -4.19 14.58
CA GLU A 186 24.54 -3.14 14.78
C GLU A 186 25.82 -3.41 13.96
N ASN A 187 26.29 -2.40 13.21
CA ASN A 187 27.59 -2.45 12.54
C ASN A 187 28.71 -2.20 13.56
N LYS A 188 29.42 -3.24 13.95
CA LYS A 188 30.61 -3.19 14.83
C LYS A 188 31.92 -3.17 14.03
N GLY A 189 31.84 -3.26 12.71
CA GLY A 189 33.00 -3.21 11.82
C GLY A 189 33.54 -1.81 11.61
N SER A 190 34.53 -1.71 10.74
CA SER A 190 35.20 -0.46 10.37
C SER A 190 34.58 0.22 9.16
N MET A 191 33.92 -0.54 8.28
CA MET A 191 33.34 -0.09 7.01
C MET A 191 31.99 0.58 7.23
N ARG A 192 31.98 1.93 7.39
CA ARG A 192 30.74 2.68 7.63
C ARG A 192 29.80 2.75 6.43
N ASN A 193 30.31 2.54 5.22
CA ASN A 193 29.45 2.39 4.04
C ASN A 193 28.53 1.17 4.08
N LEU A 194 28.75 0.22 5.03
CA LEU A 194 27.86 -0.90 5.30
C LEU A 194 26.76 -0.59 6.34
N ASP A 195 26.75 0.60 6.96
CA ASP A 195 25.74 0.97 7.95
C ASP A 195 24.28 0.76 7.47
N PRO A 196 23.91 0.96 6.20
CA PRO A 196 22.57 0.65 5.72
C PRO A 196 22.12 -0.80 5.92
N LEU A 197 23.08 -1.76 5.97
CA LEU A 197 22.75 -3.16 6.23
C LEU A 197 22.10 -3.40 7.59
N GLN A 198 22.26 -2.50 8.56
CA GLN A 198 21.62 -2.59 9.87
C GLN A 198 20.10 -2.84 9.74
N LYS A 199 19.43 -2.07 8.88
CA LYS A 199 18.01 -2.21 8.58
C LYS A 199 17.76 -3.25 7.49
N GLY A 200 18.67 -3.37 6.52
CA GLY A 200 18.54 -4.33 5.42
C GLY A 200 18.51 -5.77 5.91
N ILE A 201 19.41 -6.17 6.80
CA ILE A 201 19.46 -7.51 7.40
C ILE A 201 18.15 -7.77 8.17
N ALA A 202 17.73 -6.84 9.01
CA ALA A 202 16.48 -6.97 9.76
C ALA A 202 15.27 -7.13 8.85
N GLU A 203 15.15 -6.35 7.77
CA GLU A 203 14.07 -6.44 6.79
C GLU A 203 14.05 -7.81 6.07
N MET A 204 15.22 -8.31 5.69
CA MET A 204 15.36 -9.61 5.04
C MET A 204 14.95 -10.74 5.99
N MET A 205 15.42 -10.72 7.23
CA MET A 205 15.02 -11.70 8.25
C MET A 205 13.52 -11.64 8.60
N ILE A 206 12.94 -10.44 8.70
CA ILE A 206 11.49 -10.26 8.91
C ILE A 206 10.72 -10.91 7.75
N THR A 207 11.16 -10.68 6.52
CA THR A 207 10.56 -11.29 5.32
C THR A 207 10.62 -12.81 5.40
N ASP A 208 11.77 -13.39 5.77
CA ASP A 208 11.93 -14.84 5.83
C ASP A 208 11.15 -15.49 6.98
N PHE A 209 11.18 -14.90 8.17
CA PHE A 209 10.35 -15.40 9.27
C PHE A 209 8.85 -15.30 8.97
N SER A 210 8.42 -14.32 8.18
CA SER A 210 7.01 -14.16 7.77
C SER A 210 6.52 -15.27 6.84
N LYS A 211 7.43 -16.03 6.20
CA LYS A 211 7.12 -17.20 5.39
C LYS A 211 6.78 -18.43 6.25
N VAL A 212 7.08 -18.40 7.55
CA VAL A 212 6.85 -19.49 8.50
C VAL A 212 5.50 -19.31 9.18
N ARG A 213 4.53 -20.15 8.86
CA ARG A 213 3.12 -20.04 9.32
C ARG A 213 2.97 -20.10 10.84
N SER A 214 3.87 -20.83 11.52
CA SER A 214 3.85 -20.98 12.96
C SER A 214 4.42 -19.78 13.72
N VAL A 215 5.03 -18.81 13.03
CA VAL A 215 5.67 -17.63 13.58
C VAL A 215 4.82 -16.39 13.30
N ARG A 216 4.72 -15.52 14.30
CA ARG A 216 4.16 -14.17 14.18
C ARG A 216 5.30 -13.16 14.25
N VAL A 217 5.53 -12.44 13.18
CA VAL A 217 6.62 -11.46 13.12
C VAL A 217 6.07 -10.06 13.37
N VAL A 218 6.73 -9.30 14.22
CA VAL A 218 6.43 -7.88 14.44
C VAL A 218 6.98 -7.08 13.25
N GLU A 219 6.13 -6.27 12.64
CA GLU A 219 6.53 -5.46 11.51
C GLU A 219 7.62 -4.44 11.89
N ARG A 220 8.60 -4.28 11.01
CA ARG A 220 9.73 -3.35 11.19
C ARG A 220 9.28 -1.92 11.51
N ILE A 221 8.21 -1.44 10.85
CA ILE A 221 7.69 -0.09 11.06
C ILE A 221 7.18 0.10 12.50
N ARG A 222 6.59 -0.93 13.11
CA ARG A 222 6.16 -0.87 14.52
C ARG A 222 7.36 -0.68 15.45
N LEU A 223 8.44 -1.43 15.22
CA LEU A 223 9.69 -1.23 15.94
C LEU A 223 10.22 0.19 15.74
N GLN A 224 10.30 0.66 14.49
CA GLN A 224 10.80 1.99 14.15
C GLN A 224 10.02 3.08 14.90
N LYS A 225 8.69 3.05 14.86
CA LYS A 225 7.85 4.05 15.53
C LYS A 225 7.97 4.00 17.06
N LEU A 226 8.10 2.82 17.63
CA LEU A 226 8.33 2.69 19.06
C LEU A 226 9.70 3.26 19.48
N MET A 227 10.74 3.02 18.68
CA MET A 227 12.08 3.55 18.94
C MET A 227 12.11 5.09 18.82
N GLU A 228 11.39 5.66 17.86
CA GLU A 228 11.22 7.11 17.72
C GLU A 228 10.56 7.72 18.97
N GLU A 229 9.47 7.14 19.46
CA GLU A 229 8.75 7.60 20.65
C GLU A 229 9.58 7.44 21.95
N LEU A 230 10.43 6.41 22.03
CA LEU A 230 11.33 6.19 23.16
C LEU A 230 12.58 7.07 23.11
N ASN A 231 12.78 7.85 22.05
CA ASN A 231 14.01 8.59 21.76
C ASN A 231 15.27 7.70 21.81
N PHE A 232 15.14 6.41 21.54
CA PHE A 232 16.29 5.56 21.27
C PHE A 232 16.92 6.05 19.98
N GLY A 233 18.18 6.53 20.03
CA GLY A 233 18.92 6.91 18.85
C GLY A 233 19.03 5.76 17.84
N GLU A 234 19.48 6.06 16.63
CA GLU A 234 19.61 5.10 15.51
C GLU A 234 20.43 3.84 15.87
N THR A 235 21.28 3.92 16.87
CA THR A 235 22.09 2.81 17.35
C THR A 235 21.27 1.75 18.08
N GLY A 236 20.01 2.05 18.47
CA GLY A 236 19.04 1.07 18.97
C GLY A 236 19.60 0.03 19.94
N LEU A 237 20.56 0.44 20.78
CA LEU A 237 21.23 -0.46 21.72
C LEU A 237 20.22 -0.95 22.75
N VAL A 238 19.61 -2.08 22.42
CA VAL A 238 18.80 -2.85 23.34
C VAL A 238 19.77 -3.70 24.17
N ASP A 239 20.12 -3.23 25.33
CA ASP A 239 20.86 -4.01 26.30
C ASP A 239 19.95 -5.06 26.98
N GLU A 240 20.52 -5.93 27.79
CA GLU A 240 19.75 -6.96 28.51
C GLU A 240 18.68 -6.36 29.43
N LYS A 241 18.88 -5.12 29.91
CA LYS A 241 17.95 -4.45 30.80
C LYS A 241 16.76 -3.82 30.07
N SER A 242 16.97 -3.35 28.84
CA SER A 242 15.94 -2.73 28.01
C SER A 242 15.15 -3.74 27.17
N ALA A 243 15.72 -4.92 26.90
CA ALA A 243 15.06 -5.96 26.10
C ALA A 243 13.68 -6.39 26.64
N PRO A 244 13.47 -6.62 27.95
CA PRO A 244 12.15 -6.97 28.48
C PRO A 244 11.12 -5.86 28.25
N ARG A 245 11.50 -4.61 28.45
CA ARG A 245 10.63 -3.46 28.22
C ARG A 245 10.23 -3.33 26.77
N LEU A 246 11.20 -3.40 25.88
CA LEU A 246 10.97 -3.29 24.42
C LEU A 246 10.09 -4.44 23.92
N GLY A 247 10.37 -5.68 24.33
CA GLY A 247 9.55 -6.83 23.94
C GLY A 247 8.10 -6.71 24.44
N LYS A 248 7.90 -6.22 25.66
CA LYS A 248 6.58 -5.93 26.23
C LYS A 248 5.82 -4.90 25.36
N LEU A 249 6.45 -3.78 25.03
CA LEU A 249 5.86 -2.71 24.23
C LEU A 249 5.57 -3.15 22.78
N LEU A 250 6.43 -3.99 22.20
CA LEU A 250 6.22 -4.56 20.87
C LEU A 250 5.19 -5.70 20.86
N GLY A 251 4.85 -6.26 22.01
CA GLY A 251 4.06 -7.49 22.08
C GLY A 251 4.81 -8.69 21.49
N ALA A 252 6.13 -8.73 21.61
CA ALA A 252 6.99 -9.80 21.12
C ALA A 252 7.44 -10.71 22.28
N PHE A 253 7.29 -12.02 22.14
CA PHE A 253 7.76 -12.98 23.12
C PHE A 253 9.29 -13.18 23.04
N ARG A 254 9.84 -13.10 21.83
CA ARG A 254 11.27 -13.17 21.54
C ARG A 254 11.74 -11.96 20.76
N LEU A 255 12.94 -11.51 21.09
CA LEU A 255 13.65 -10.47 20.37
C LEU A 255 14.88 -11.10 19.71
N VAL A 256 14.98 -10.97 18.40
CA VAL A 256 16.19 -11.28 17.64
C VAL A 256 16.96 -9.99 17.46
N LYS A 257 18.19 -9.92 17.95
CA LYS A 257 19.13 -8.82 17.75
C LYS A 257 20.44 -9.36 17.24
N GLY A 258 21.23 -8.52 16.58
CA GLY A 258 22.51 -8.98 16.07
C GLY A 258 23.50 -7.86 15.88
N THR A 259 24.70 -8.28 15.53
CA THR A 259 25.81 -7.41 15.12
C THR A 259 26.44 -7.99 13.87
N PHE A 260 27.06 -7.13 13.08
CA PHE A 260 27.89 -7.60 11.98
C PHE A 260 29.22 -6.85 11.94
N PHE A 261 30.23 -7.52 11.38
CA PHE A 261 31.60 -7.06 11.30
C PHE A 261 32.18 -7.32 9.92
N ASP A 262 32.84 -6.34 9.36
CA ASP A 262 33.79 -6.54 8.28
C ASP A 262 35.07 -7.15 8.83
N LEU A 263 35.29 -8.43 8.64
CA LEU A 263 36.54 -9.11 9.06
C LEU A 263 37.70 -8.70 8.14
N THR A 264 37.43 -8.53 6.86
CA THR A 264 38.29 -7.96 5.83
C THR A 264 37.42 -7.25 4.81
N THR A 265 38.02 -6.62 3.80
CA THR A 265 37.29 -5.99 2.68
C THR A 265 36.38 -6.96 1.92
N GLU A 266 36.60 -8.28 2.05
CA GLU A 266 35.85 -9.32 1.33
C GLU A 266 35.07 -10.26 2.26
N LYS A 267 35.28 -10.17 3.57
CA LYS A 267 34.68 -11.11 4.53
C LYS A 267 33.85 -10.39 5.57
N ILE A 268 32.69 -10.97 5.84
CA ILE A 268 31.71 -10.50 6.84
C ILE A 268 31.45 -11.62 7.85
N ARG A 269 31.21 -11.23 9.09
CA ARG A 269 30.63 -12.08 10.14
C ARG A 269 29.35 -11.42 10.64
N ILE A 270 28.32 -12.21 10.86
CA ILE A 270 27.04 -11.79 11.41
C ILE A 270 26.74 -12.65 12.63
N ASP A 271 26.61 -12.02 13.79
CA ASP A 271 26.21 -12.66 15.04
C ASP A 271 24.75 -12.33 15.32
N ALA A 272 23.96 -13.30 15.77
CA ALA A 272 22.58 -13.12 16.17
C ALA A 272 22.34 -13.68 17.58
N PHE A 273 21.50 -12.99 18.34
CA PHE A 273 21.13 -13.31 19.70
C PHE A 273 19.60 -13.33 19.79
N VAL A 274 19.06 -14.38 20.36
CA VAL A 274 17.63 -14.46 20.66
C VAL A 274 17.42 -14.33 22.15
N ALA A 275 16.67 -13.32 22.57
CA ALA A 275 16.34 -13.06 23.96
C ALA A 275 14.84 -13.22 24.23
N LYS A 276 14.47 -13.82 25.36
CA LYS A 276 13.09 -13.83 25.86
C LYS A 276 12.73 -12.45 26.39
N SER A 277 11.66 -11.87 25.91
CA SER A 277 11.21 -10.54 26.36
C SER A 277 10.78 -10.51 27.81
N ARG A 278 10.41 -11.66 28.39
CA ARG A 278 9.93 -11.73 29.78
C ARG A 278 11.05 -11.63 30.80
N THR A 279 12.19 -12.26 30.54
CA THR A 279 13.29 -12.41 31.50
C THR A 279 14.57 -11.71 31.07
N GLY A 280 14.72 -11.36 29.82
CA GLY A 280 15.97 -10.92 29.21
C GLY A 280 16.97 -12.04 28.96
N GLU A 281 16.66 -13.29 29.37
CA GLU A 281 17.52 -14.44 29.14
C GLU A 281 17.74 -14.68 27.66
N LEU A 282 18.99 -15.03 27.33
CA LEU A 282 19.31 -15.48 25.97
C LEU A 282 18.73 -16.88 25.74
N ASP A 283 17.92 -17.02 24.70
CA ASP A 283 17.30 -18.29 24.26
C ASP A 283 18.14 -18.99 23.19
N GLY A 284 19.06 -18.25 22.54
CA GLY A 284 19.99 -18.76 21.55
C GLY A 284 21.04 -17.72 21.17
N ILE A 285 22.21 -18.21 20.79
CA ILE A 285 23.31 -17.42 20.21
C ILE A 285 23.80 -18.17 18.98
N THR A 286 23.86 -17.53 17.85
CA THR A 286 24.33 -18.15 16.61
C THR A 286 25.10 -17.14 15.77
N ASP A 287 26.00 -17.62 14.94
CA ASP A 287 26.77 -16.80 14.01
C ASP A 287 26.98 -17.46 12.66
N VAL A 288 27.27 -16.64 11.69
CA VAL A 288 27.72 -17.02 10.35
C VAL A 288 28.87 -16.12 9.92
N SER A 289 29.79 -16.66 9.15
CA SER A 289 30.89 -15.89 8.57
C SER A 289 31.30 -16.45 7.21
N GLY A 290 31.70 -15.57 6.31
CA GLY A 290 32.12 -15.98 4.96
C GLY A 290 32.47 -14.78 4.08
N ASN A 291 32.52 -14.99 2.77
CA ASN A 291 32.76 -13.91 1.82
C ASN A 291 31.52 -13.02 1.67
N MET A 292 31.70 -11.72 1.45
CA MET A 292 30.60 -10.81 1.14
C MET A 292 29.85 -11.21 -0.14
N ALA A 293 30.50 -11.89 -1.08
CA ALA A 293 29.85 -12.45 -2.25
C ALA A 293 28.80 -13.53 -1.90
N ASP A 294 28.97 -14.21 -0.77
CA ASP A 294 28.03 -15.22 -0.24
C ASP A 294 27.01 -14.64 0.75
N PHE A 295 26.92 -13.32 0.88
CA PHE A 295 26.13 -12.61 1.91
C PHE A 295 24.70 -13.15 2.06
N PHE A 296 23.99 -13.31 0.96
CA PHE A 296 22.60 -13.78 0.99
C PHE A 296 22.50 -15.23 1.49
N ARG A 297 23.44 -16.07 1.12
CA ARG A 297 23.48 -17.45 1.63
C ARG A 297 23.79 -17.48 3.13
N LEU A 298 24.73 -16.63 3.57
CA LEU A 298 25.05 -16.52 5.01
C LEU A 298 23.83 -16.06 5.81
N GLU A 299 23.05 -15.15 5.27
CA GLU A 299 21.81 -14.71 5.92
C GLU A 299 20.79 -15.85 6.02
N LYS A 300 20.58 -16.62 4.95
CA LYS A 300 19.69 -17.82 5.00
C LYS A 300 20.17 -18.84 6.02
N ASP A 301 21.46 -19.11 6.06
CA ASP A 301 22.05 -20.01 7.06
C ASP A 301 21.80 -19.49 8.49
N LEU A 302 21.88 -18.18 8.71
CA LEU A 302 21.59 -17.56 9.99
C LEU A 302 20.10 -17.71 10.37
N VAL A 303 19.18 -17.47 9.43
CA VAL A 303 17.73 -17.66 9.63
C VAL A 303 17.42 -19.10 10.02
N PHE A 304 17.98 -20.10 9.31
CA PHE A 304 17.76 -21.51 9.65
C PHE A 304 18.32 -21.87 11.01
N LYS A 305 19.52 -21.40 11.35
CA LYS A 305 20.10 -21.62 12.68
C LYS A 305 19.23 -21.04 13.80
N ILE A 306 18.69 -19.84 13.61
CA ILE A 306 17.76 -19.23 14.59
C ILE A 306 16.49 -20.07 14.73
N LEU A 307 15.89 -20.51 13.62
CA LEU A 307 14.69 -21.34 13.64
C LEU A 307 14.94 -22.70 14.33
N ASP A 308 16.11 -23.30 14.12
CA ASP A 308 16.52 -24.55 14.76
C ASP A 308 16.71 -24.36 16.28
N GLU A 309 17.39 -23.28 16.72
CA GLU A 309 17.53 -22.91 18.14
C GLU A 309 16.16 -22.73 18.81
N LEU A 310 15.23 -22.12 18.09
CA LEU A 310 13.86 -21.93 18.57
C LEU A 310 13.00 -23.20 18.48
N LYS A 311 13.55 -24.30 17.97
CA LYS A 311 12.86 -25.59 17.76
C LYS A 311 11.62 -25.47 16.88
N ILE A 312 11.65 -24.54 15.91
CA ILE A 312 10.57 -24.32 14.95
C ILE A 312 10.78 -25.30 13.78
N ARG A 313 9.80 -26.19 13.58
CA ARG A 313 9.81 -27.13 12.46
C ARG A 313 9.24 -26.46 11.22
N LEU A 314 10.00 -26.52 10.14
CA LEU A 314 9.59 -26.00 8.82
C LEU A 314 9.01 -27.13 7.97
N THR A 315 8.02 -26.82 7.15
CA THR A 315 7.63 -27.65 6.01
C THR A 315 8.65 -27.50 4.89
N ASP A 316 8.62 -28.40 3.91
CA ASP A 316 9.53 -28.30 2.75
C ASP A 316 9.23 -27.05 1.93
N GLU A 317 7.94 -26.65 1.79
CA GLU A 317 7.53 -25.43 1.09
C GLU A 317 8.01 -24.15 1.82
N GLU A 318 7.95 -24.12 3.15
CA GLU A 318 8.47 -23.00 3.94
C GLU A 318 9.99 -22.87 3.79
N ARG A 319 10.70 -24.02 3.81
CA ARG A 319 12.14 -24.06 3.60
C ARG A 319 12.54 -23.58 2.21
N GLU A 320 11.88 -24.04 1.17
CA GLU A 320 12.12 -23.59 -0.22
C GLU A 320 11.82 -22.08 -0.35
N SER A 321 10.73 -21.63 0.22
CA SER A 321 10.38 -20.20 0.19
C SER A 321 11.43 -19.32 0.88
N ILE A 322 11.97 -19.73 2.04
CA ILE A 322 13.04 -19.00 2.73
C ILE A 322 14.31 -18.93 1.85
N LEU A 323 14.63 -19.99 1.10
CA LEU A 323 15.80 -20.02 0.23
C LEU A 323 15.72 -19.07 -0.97
N GLU A 324 14.54 -18.50 -1.27
CA GLU A 324 14.41 -17.49 -2.32
C GLU A 324 15.23 -16.24 -1.99
N ILE A 325 16.16 -15.89 -2.88
CA ILE A 325 17.03 -14.72 -2.77
C ILE A 325 16.44 -13.60 -3.63
N PRO A 326 16.11 -12.44 -3.05
CA PRO A 326 15.46 -11.34 -3.78
C PRO A 326 16.39 -10.67 -4.81
N THR A 327 17.70 -10.72 -4.59
CA THR A 327 18.75 -10.26 -5.49
C THR A 327 20.06 -10.95 -5.13
N GLU A 328 20.89 -11.29 -6.11
CA GLU A 328 22.26 -11.75 -5.91
C GLU A 328 23.27 -10.61 -5.91
N ASN A 329 22.83 -9.39 -6.23
CA ASN A 329 23.68 -8.22 -6.31
C ASN A 329 23.75 -7.51 -4.95
N PHE A 330 24.87 -7.70 -4.25
CA PHE A 330 25.10 -7.08 -2.93
C PHE A 330 25.02 -5.54 -2.97
N PHE A 331 25.54 -4.91 -4.03
CA PHE A 331 25.44 -3.45 -4.15
C PHE A 331 23.98 -2.99 -4.34
N ALA A 332 23.19 -3.72 -5.12
CA ALA A 332 21.76 -3.43 -5.26
C ALA A 332 21.04 -3.53 -3.91
N PHE A 333 21.36 -4.56 -3.11
CA PHE A 333 20.79 -4.72 -1.78
C PHE A 333 21.23 -3.61 -0.81
N LEU A 334 22.49 -3.18 -0.87
CA LEU A 334 23.00 -2.06 -0.06
C LEU A 334 22.26 -0.75 -0.38
N GLN A 335 22.06 -0.46 -1.67
CA GLN A 335 21.27 0.68 -2.12
C GLN A 335 19.81 0.58 -1.68
N TYR A 336 19.22 -0.60 -1.77
CA TYR A 336 17.87 -0.86 -1.28
C TYR A 336 17.75 -0.60 0.23
N SER A 337 18.70 -1.11 1.00
CA SER A 337 18.78 -0.90 2.46
C SER A 337 18.93 0.58 2.83
N GLN A 338 19.72 1.32 2.06
CA GLN A 338 19.85 2.77 2.21
C GLN A 338 18.52 3.49 1.91
N GLY A 339 17.79 3.03 0.89
CA GLY A 339 16.46 3.53 0.57
C GLY A 339 15.48 3.33 1.72
N ILE A 340 15.49 2.16 2.38
CA ILE A 340 14.70 1.87 3.57
C ILE A 340 15.01 2.87 4.69
N ASP A 341 16.29 3.14 4.94
CA ASP A 341 16.70 4.07 6.00
C ASP A 341 16.22 5.50 5.73
N TYR A 342 16.38 5.99 4.50
CA TYR A 342 15.87 7.31 4.12
C TYR A 342 14.35 7.38 4.18
N GLU A 343 13.66 6.33 3.77
CA GLU A 343 12.21 6.29 3.82
C GLU A 343 11.67 6.31 5.25
N ASP A 344 12.32 5.63 6.19
CA ASP A 344 11.98 5.67 7.61
C ASP A 344 12.11 7.09 8.19
N LYS A 345 13.11 7.82 7.74
CA LYS A 345 13.35 9.23 8.11
C LYS A 345 12.41 10.21 7.39
N GLY A 346 11.52 9.73 6.51
CA GLY A 346 10.63 10.57 5.69
C GLY A 346 11.35 11.33 4.57
N LEU A 347 12.60 10.97 4.29
CA LEU A 347 13.45 11.57 3.26
C LEU A 347 13.19 10.90 1.90
N TYR A 348 11.95 11.06 1.39
CA TYR A 348 11.48 10.32 0.21
C TYR A 348 12.30 10.58 -1.04
N ALA A 349 12.81 11.79 -1.26
CA ALA A 349 13.66 12.10 -2.42
C ALA A 349 14.96 11.27 -2.41
N GLN A 350 15.61 11.15 -1.25
CA GLN A 350 16.82 10.34 -1.08
C GLN A 350 16.49 8.83 -1.16
N ALA A 351 15.34 8.41 -0.61
CA ALA A 351 14.88 7.04 -0.73
C ALA A 351 14.66 6.64 -2.20
N ILE A 352 14.01 7.49 -2.99
CA ILE A 352 13.78 7.29 -4.44
C ILE A 352 15.13 7.15 -5.16
N GLN A 353 16.10 8.00 -4.87
CA GLN A 353 17.43 7.93 -5.48
C GLN A 353 18.12 6.60 -5.16
N SER A 354 18.06 6.16 -3.91
CA SER A 354 18.67 4.90 -3.46
C SER A 354 17.97 3.69 -4.07
N TYR A 355 16.63 3.64 -4.06
CA TYR A 355 15.88 2.58 -4.72
C TYR A 355 16.10 2.54 -6.24
N SER A 356 16.23 3.71 -6.89
CA SER A 356 16.59 3.79 -8.30
C SER A 356 17.99 3.19 -8.56
N GLY A 357 18.97 3.49 -7.69
CA GLY A 357 20.30 2.87 -7.74
C GLY A 357 20.25 1.36 -7.60
N ALA A 358 19.42 0.84 -6.69
CA ALA A 358 19.19 -0.60 -6.53
C ALA A 358 18.63 -1.25 -7.80
N VAL A 359 17.60 -0.63 -8.41
CA VAL A 359 16.97 -1.11 -9.66
C VAL A 359 17.93 -1.03 -10.85
N GLN A 360 18.80 0.00 -10.91
CA GLN A 360 19.84 0.10 -11.96
C GLN A 360 20.91 -0.99 -11.80
N ALA A 361 21.31 -1.29 -10.56
CA ALA A 361 22.30 -2.32 -10.27
C ALA A 361 21.76 -3.75 -10.51
N ASP A 362 20.49 -3.99 -10.20
CA ASP A 362 19.78 -5.23 -10.49
C ASP A 362 18.35 -4.96 -11.00
N PRO A 363 18.14 -4.97 -12.32
CA PRO A 363 16.81 -4.80 -12.90
C PRO A 363 15.82 -5.93 -12.60
N LYS A 364 16.23 -7.03 -11.99
CA LYS A 364 15.35 -8.13 -11.57
C LYS A 364 14.89 -8.00 -10.11
N PHE A 365 15.47 -7.11 -9.35
CA PHE A 365 15.15 -6.90 -7.93
C PHE A 365 13.74 -6.30 -7.77
N THR A 366 12.74 -7.17 -7.65
CA THR A 366 11.31 -6.81 -7.62
C THR A 366 10.96 -5.93 -6.42
N GLN A 367 11.49 -6.22 -5.23
CA GLN A 367 11.24 -5.41 -4.04
C GLN A 367 11.72 -3.97 -4.21
N ALA A 368 12.91 -3.78 -4.82
CA ALA A 368 13.43 -2.43 -5.09
C ALA A 368 12.54 -1.66 -6.07
N LYS A 369 12.02 -2.32 -7.13
CA LYS A 369 11.06 -1.69 -8.07
C LYS A 369 9.78 -1.28 -7.38
N THR A 370 9.20 -2.16 -6.57
CA THR A 370 7.97 -1.87 -5.82
C THR A 370 8.20 -0.73 -4.84
N SER A 371 9.31 -0.75 -4.09
CA SER A 371 9.65 0.32 -3.14
C SER A 371 9.91 1.65 -3.84
N LEU A 372 10.55 1.65 -5.01
CA LEU A 372 10.75 2.86 -5.84
C LEU A 372 9.41 3.46 -6.25
N ALA A 373 8.53 2.68 -6.85
CA ALA A 373 7.21 3.14 -7.29
C ALA A 373 6.37 3.66 -6.12
N THR A 374 6.37 2.93 -5.00
CA THR A 374 5.62 3.32 -3.80
C THR A 374 6.19 4.60 -3.17
N ALA A 375 7.52 4.75 -3.10
CA ALA A 375 8.16 5.95 -2.56
C ALA A 375 7.86 7.19 -3.43
N GLN A 376 7.87 7.05 -4.76
CA GLN A 376 7.47 8.10 -5.70
C GLN A 376 6.03 8.57 -5.45
N LYS A 377 5.09 7.63 -5.37
CA LYS A 377 3.69 7.95 -5.08
C LYS A 377 3.48 8.52 -3.67
N THR A 378 4.22 8.03 -2.68
CA THR A 378 4.19 8.58 -1.33
C THR A 378 4.68 10.03 -1.33
N GLN A 379 5.77 10.34 -2.04
CA GLN A 379 6.28 11.71 -2.16
C GLN A 379 5.26 12.64 -2.83
N GLU A 380 4.58 12.19 -3.89
CA GLU A 380 3.51 12.96 -4.56
C GLU A 380 2.37 13.28 -3.58
N ILE A 381 1.89 12.28 -2.82
CA ILE A 381 0.79 12.44 -1.87
C ILE A 381 1.18 13.38 -0.73
N VAL A 382 2.36 13.19 -0.13
CA VAL A 382 2.84 14.02 0.99
C VAL A 382 3.17 15.44 0.52
N GLY A 383 3.76 15.58 -0.67
CA GLY A 383 4.11 16.88 -1.26
C GLY A 383 2.89 17.73 -1.60
N SER A 384 1.81 17.12 -2.09
CA SER A 384 0.55 17.83 -2.35
C SER A 384 -0.16 18.30 -1.08
N SER A 385 0.03 17.59 0.03
CA SER A 385 -0.56 17.93 1.34
C SER A 385 0.13 19.11 2.04
N SER A 386 1.38 19.40 1.70
CA SER A 386 2.16 20.49 2.31
C SER A 386 1.71 21.89 1.83
N GLY A 387 0.90 21.98 0.78
CA GLY A 387 0.39 23.23 0.22
C GLY A 387 -0.96 23.71 0.79
N SER A 388 -1.68 22.87 1.52
CA SER A 388 -2.94 23.24 2.16
C SER A 388 -2.85 22.98 3.66
N GLY A 389 -2.83 24.05 4.44
CA GLY A 389 -2.62 23.98 5.88
C GLY A 389 -3.57 23.00 6.58
N GLY A 390 -2.99 22.00 7.26
CA GLY A 390 -3.59 21.33 8.41
C GLY A 390 -4.81 20.42 8.20
N SER A 391 -5.21 20.11 6.97
CA SER A 391 -6.28 19.14 6.70
C SER A 391 -5.67 17.75 6.45
N ALA A 392 -6.39 16.69 6.85
CA ALA A 392 -6.08 15.33 6.44
C ALA A 392 -5.78 15.31 4.93
N PRO A 393 -4.81 14.50 4.45
CA PRO A 393 -4.46 14.46 3.04
C PRO A 393 -5.73 14.28 2.20
N GLU A 394 -5.90 15.18 1.23
CA GLU A 394 -7.09 15.17 0.36
C GLU A 394 -7.24 13.79 -0.26
N ALA A 395 -8.46 13.25 -0.16
CA ALA A 395 -8.73 11.92 -0.68
C ALA A 395 -8.41 11.89 -2.18
N VAL A 396 -7.60 10.94 -2.59
CA VAL A 396 -7.31 10.70 -4.01
C VAL A 396 -8.65 10.48 -4.71
N PRO A 397 -8.91 11.13 -5.87
CA PRO A 397 -10.15 10.92 -6.59
C PRO A 397 -10.32 9.43 -6.89
N PRO A 398 -11.55 8.90 -6.81
CA PRO A 398 -11.81 7.49 -7.06
C PRO A 398 -11.44 7.11 -8.49
N PRO A 399 -11.03 5.87 -8.72
CA PRO A 399 -10.77 5.38 -10.07
C PRO A 399 -12.06 5.46 -10.91
N PRO A 400 -11.93 5.71 -12.22
CA PRO A 400 -13.06 5.60 -13.12
C PRO A 400 -13.66 4.19 -13.01
N SER A 401 -15.00 4.11 -12.99
CA SER A 401 -15.70 2.82 -12.87
C SER A 401 -15.25 1.86 -13.99
N SER A 402 -15.04 0.60 -13.63
CA SER A 402 -14.60 -0.46 -14.58
C SER A 402 -15.51 -0.64 -15.80
N THR A 403 -16.75 -0.15 -15.72
CA THR A 403 -17.70 -0.10 -16.85
C THR A 403 -17.29 0.87 -17.96
N SER A 404 -16.58 1.96 -17.66
CA SER A 404 -16.10 2.92 -18.66
C SER A 404 -14.83 2.48 -19.39
N VAL A 405 -14.09 1.50 -18.84
CA VAL A 405 -12.84 1.00 -19.44
C VAL A 405 -13.11 0.01 -20.57
N LYS A 406 -14.26 -0.67 -20.59
CA LYS A 406 -14.61 -1.59 -21.69
C LYS A 406 -14.94 -0.90 -23.00
N GLU A 407 -15.38 0.36 -22.99
CA GLU A 407 -15.67 1.12 -24.21
C GLU A 407 -14.44 1.82 -24.81
N ASN A 408 -13.38 2.08 -24.03
CA ASN A 408 -12.19 2.80 -24.51
C ASN A 408 -11.02 1.93 -25.01
N VAL A 409 -11.10 0.61 -24.93
CA VAL A 409 -10.03 -0.29 -25.40
C VAL A 409 -9.97 -0.32 -26.97
N GLY A 410 -11.00 0.17 -27.66
CA GLY A 410 -10.99 0.29 -29.11
C GLY A 410 -10.25 1.51 -29.68
N ALA A 411 -9.91 2.50 -28.86
CA ALA A 411 -9.39 3.79 -29.34
C ALA A 411 -7.89 4.04 -29.05
N VAL A 412 -7.20 3.13 -28.36
CA VAL A 412 -5.80 3.31 -27.92
C VAL A 412 -4.77 2.64 -28.83
N SER A 413 -5.23 1.91 -29.87
CA SER A 413 -4.32 1.22 -30.82
C SER A 413 -3.55 2.14 -31.78
N ASP A 414 -3.91 3.44 -31.92
CA ASP A 414 -3.36 4.29 -32.98
C ASP A 414 -2.46 5.44 -32.52
N ARG A 415 -2.02 5.47 -31.26
CA ARG A 415 -1.14 6.55 -30.75
C ARG A 415 0.16 6.08 -30.09
N VAL A 416 0.79 5.04 -30.60
CA VAL A 416 2.19 4.74 -30.27
C VAL A 416 3.02 4.86 -31.54
N SER A 417 3.29 6.08 -31.92
CA SER A 417 4.43 6.42 -32.81
C SER A 417 4.78 7.89 -32.61
N THR A 418 6.08 8.11 -32.42
CA THR A 418 6.80 9.39 -32.36
C THR A 418 6.70 10.19 -31.07
N THR A 419 7.70 10.07 -30.21
CA THR A 419 8.60 11.19 -29.92
C THR A 419 9.85 10.70 -29.18
N THR A 420 10.89 10.40 -29.93
CA THR A 420 12.28 10.45 -29.47
C THR A 420 12.75 11.88 -29.68
N THR A 421 13.04 12.62 -28.63
CA THR A 421 13.87 13.80 -28.73
C THR A 421 14.81 13.91 -27.53
N ASN A 422 16.09 13.98 -27.87
CA ASN A 422 17.26 14.21 -27.05
C ASN A 422 17.11 15.36 -26.05
N VAL A 423 17.56 15.13 -24.79
CA VAL A 423 18.07 16.21 -23.96
C VAL A 423 19.40 15.78 -23.35
N THR A 424 20.46 16.16 -24.02
CA THR A 424 21.80 16.35 -23.45
C THR A 424 21.89 17.79 -22.97
N SER A 425 22.12 18.02 -21.68
CA SER A 425 22.93 19.15 -21.16
C SER A 425 22.96 19.10 -19.63
N GLY A 426 24.13 18.84 -19.02
CA GLY A 426 24.94 19.86 -18.42
C GLY A 426 24.47 20.22 -16.99
N PHE A 427 24.85 19.39 -15.96
CA PHE A 427 24.70 19.79 -14.56
C PHE A 427 26.05 20.34 -14.05
N VAL A 428 26.09 21.62 -13.65
CA VAL A 428 27.17 22.26 -12.90
C VAL A 428 26.73 22.37 -11.44
N PRO A 429 27.48 21.86 -10.46
CA PRO A 429 27.12 22.01 -9.06
C PRO A 429 27.55 23.36 -8.49
N GLY A 430 26.61 24.09 -7.89
CA GLY A 430 26.87 25.27 -7.07
C GLY A 430 26.86 24.93 -5.58
N PRO A 431 27.45 25.76 -4.71
CA PRO A 431 27.79 25.40 -3.35
C PRO A 431 26.57 25.37 -2.40
N SER A 432 26.62 24.39 -1.50
CA SER A 432 25.65 24.11 -0.47
C SER A 432 25.54 25.20 0.61
N SER A 433 24.33 25.66 0.87
CA SER A 433 23.97 26.24 2.16
C SER A 433 22.74 25.49 2.67
N SER A 434 22.94 24.73 3.74
CA SER A 434 21.90 24.00 4.44
C SER A 434 21.04 24.95 5.30
N PRO A 435 19.71 24.91 5.20
CA PRO A 435 18.86 25.29 6.31
C PRO A 435 18.41 24.02 7.04
N GLN A 436 18.59 24.03 8.36
CA GLN A 436 18.02 23.01 9.24
C GLN A 436 16.48 23.06 9.20
N PRO A 437 15.79 21.94 9.12
CA PRO A 437 14.33 21.95 9.23
C PRO A 437 13.91 22.07 10.69
N THR A 438 13.35 23.21 11.04
CA THR A 438 12.60 23.37 12.29
C THR A 438 11.25 22.68 12.11
N THR A 439 11.12 21.48 12.67
CA THR A 439 9.85 20.76 12.69
C THR A 439 8.93 21.43 13.72
N VAL A 440 8.00 22.24 13.26
CA VAL A 440 6.89 22.72 14.09
C VAL A 440 5.90 21.58 14.24
N ILE A 441 5.91 20.94 15.40
CA ILE A 441 4.91 19.95 15.79
C ILE A 441 3.64 20.73 16.19
N THR A 442 2.63 20.72 15.31
CA THR A 442 1.29 21.20 15.67
C THR A 442 0.65 20.18 16.61
N PRO A 443 0.16 20.54 17.78
CA PRO A 443 -0.51 19.60 18.68
C PRO A 443 -1.83 19.11 18.05
N LEU A 444 -2.10 17.80 18.24
CA LEU A 444 -3.35 17.16 17.83
C LEU A 444 -4.53 17.82 18.57
N PRO A 445 -5.71 17.97 17.91
CA PRO A 445 -6.91 18.41 18.60
C PRO A 445 -7.29 17.44 19.72
N GLU A 446 -7.74 17.99 20.84
CA GLU A 446 -8.22 17.22 21.99
C GLU A 446 -9.41 16.32 21.59
N PRO A 447 -9.49 15.09 22.13
CA PRO A 447 -10.64 14.23 21.90
C PRO A 447 -11.91 14.84 22.48
N PRO A 448 -13.08 14.63 21.84
CA PRO A 448 -14.36 15.14 22.36
C PRO A 448 -14.63 14.54 23.75
N LYS A 449 -15.09 15.40 24.68
CA LYS A 449 -15.51 14.97 26.02
C LYS A 449 -16.72 14.03 25.91
N PRO A 450 -16.79 12.98 26.73
CA PRO A 450 -17.96 12.12 26.79
C PRO A 450 -19.21 12.92 27.24
N PRO A 451 -20.39 12.58 26.75
CA PRO A 451 -21.62 13.21 27.20
C PRO A 451 -21.89 12.88 28.68
N ASN A 452 -22.37 13.90 29.41
CA ASN A 452 -22.79 13.77 30.82
C ASN A 452 -24.01 12.83 30.94
#